data_8cfe1991edeecd5b10fc3afa4d0d0bad
#
_entry.id   8cfe1991edeecd5b10fc3afa4d0d0bad
#
_cell.length_a   1.000
_cell.length_b   1.000
_cell.length_c   1.000
_cell.angle_alpha   90.00
_cell.angle_beta   90.00
_cell.angle_gamma   90.00
#
_symmetry.space_group_name_H-M   'P 1'
#
loop_
_entity.id
_entity.type
_entity.pdbx_description
1 polymer ?
#
loop_
_entity_poly.entity_id
_entity_poly.type
_entity_poly.pdbx_seq_one_letter_code
_entity_poly.pdbx_strand_id
1 'polypeptide(L)'
;MSSNKKYWKSVEELNPNHNSAVEMLKQKEFTQEIPVDDFLGDKETLEDSSTTRRDFLKYVGFSTAAASLAACEGPVIKSIPYVVQPEQIIPGVANHYATAIANGYDFASVLIKTREGRPIKVESNSLAKASCGINARVQASVLDLYDNQRVVVPQKYGQAISWSELTAEVSQKLEALKGTDKSIVLLTQTFASPSTYKLISEFKQKYTNVSHIVYDAISESEAADAFQNKYGKRGLVNYDFSKAQTIVSIGADFLGDWQGGGFDAAYAKGRVPKNGKMSRHTQFEANMSLSGANADTRVALKPSQQKVVLAKLYGKLFGTSVGGDLPTNLQTAVDRAASELLKAGSNAVVLTGIQDVNAQNIVLAINEKLNSKAFDTAHP
;
A
#
# COMPACT_ATOMS: atom_id res chain seq x y z
N MET A 1 20.10 -31.05 -22.43
CA MET A 1 20.10 -31.22 -20.95
C MET A 1 18.97 -30.37 -20.41
N SER A 2 17.82 -30.98 -20.09
CA SER A 2 16.67 -30.27 -19.50
C SER A 2 17.00 -29.97 -18.03
N SER A 3 17.08 -28.71 -17.70
CA SER A 3 17.22 -28.24 -16.31
C SER A 3 15.98 -28.63 -15.54
N ASN A 4 16.06 -29.67 -14.73
CA ASN A 4 15.01 -30.04 -13.77
C ASN A 4 14.96 -28.98 -12.66
N LYS A 5 14.34 -27.84 -12.93
CA LYS A 5 14.07 -26.83 -11.91
C LYS A 5 12.91 -27.36 -11.05
N LYS A 6 13.24 -27.79 -9.84
CA LYS A 6 12.27 -28.21 -8.84
C LYS A 6 11.72 -26.94 -8.17
N TYR A 7 10.43 -26.67 -8.32
CA TYR A 7 9.75 -25.59 -7.63
C TYR A 7 9.06 -26.16 -6.40
N TRP A 8 9.21 -25.51 -5.24
CA TRP A 8 8.53 -25.87 -4.01
C TRP A 8 7.26 -25.00 -3.86
N LYS A 9 6.17 -25.63 -3.45
CA LYS A 9 4.88 -24.96 -3.25
C LYS A 9 4.66 -24.52 -1.80
N SER A 10 5.41 -25.11 -0.85
CA SER A 10 5.35 -24.75 0.57
C SER A 10 6.72 -24.88 1.24
N VAL A 11 6.87 -24.21 2.40
CA VAL A 11 8.10 -24.26 3.22
C VAL A 11 8.35 -25.65 3.79
N GLU A 12 7.31 -26.45 3.96
CA GLU A 12 7.39 -27.83 4.47
C GLU A 12 8.06 -28.79 3.47
N GLU A 13 7.99 -28.48 2.18
CA GLU A 13 8.69 -29.25 1.14
C GLU A 13 10.23 -29.11 1.20
N LEU A 14 10.74 -28.13 1.93
CA LEU A 14 12.18 -27.94 2.16
C LEU A 14 12.73 -28.86 3.25
N ASN A 15 11.87 -29.54 4.02
CA ASN A 15 12.27 -30.39 5.13
C ASN A 15 12.42 -31.85 4.66
N PRO A 16 13.66 -32.42 4.58
CA PRO A 16 13.89 -33.75 4.03
C PRO A 16 13.24 -34.90 4.83
N ASN A 17 12.77 -34.63 6.05
CA ASN A 17 12.19 -35.65 6.93
C ASN A 17 10.65 -35.79 6.85
N HIS A 18 9.98 -35.00 5.99
CA HIS A 18 8.52 -34.98 5.85
C HIS A 18 7.97 -35.53 4.51
N ASN A 19 8.72 -36.42 3.84
CA ASN A 19 8.36 -36.91 2.51
C ASN A 19 7.01 -37.62 2.39
N SER A 20 6.50 -38.30 3.45
CA SER A 20 5.27 -39.06 3.35
C SER A 20 3.99 -38.19 3.34
N ALA A 21 3.96 -37.12 4.11
CA ALA A 21 2.81 -36.20 4.13
C ALA A 21 2.73 -35.34 2.85
N VAL A 22 3.90 -34.92 2.34
CA VAL A 22 4.01 -34.14 1.10
C VAL A 22 3.65 -34.99 -0.12
N GLU A 23 4.03 -36.28 -0.15
CA GLU A 23 3.60 -37.19 -1.22
C GLU A 23 2.10 -37.48 -1.19
N MET A 24 1.49 -37.65 0.00
CA MET A 24 0.04 -37.78 0.11
C MET A 24 -0.71 -36.52 -0.36
N LEU A 25 -0.16 -35.33 -0.12
CA LEU A 25 -0.74 -34.08 -0.60
C LEU A 25 -0.60 -33.94 -2.13
N LYS A 26 0.52 -34.37 -2.70
CA LYS A 26 0.72 -34.40 -4.16
C LYS A 26 -0.23 -35.38 -4.87
N GLN A 27 -0.52 -36.52 -4.26
CA GLN A 27 -1.48 -37.49 -4.80
C GLN A 27 -2.93 -37.02 -4.69
N LYS A 28 -3.23 -36.04 -3.82
CA LYS A 28 -4.58 -35.49 -3.61
C LYS A 28 -4.80 -34.13 -4.31
N GLU A 29 -3.85 -33.62 -5.07
CA GLU A 29 -4.00 -32.34 -5.76
C GLU A 29 -5.09 -32.38 -6.86
N PHE A 30 -5.37 -33.57 -7.38
CA PHE A 30 -6.56 -33.87 -8.18
C PHE A 30 -7.33 -34.98 -7.49
N THR A 31 -8.33 -34.59 -6.69
CA THR A 31 -9.10 -35.53 -5.84
C THR A 31 -10.06 -36.44 -6.60
N GLN A 32 -10.18 -36.30 -7.89
CA GLN A 32 -10.82 -37.26 -8.81
C GLN A 32 -10.08 -37.22 -10.14
N GLU A 33 -9.68 -38.37 -10.65
CA GLU A 33 -9.40 -38.51 -12.06
C GLU A 33 -10.61 -37.97 -12.81
N ILE A 34 -10.41 -37.04 -13.70
CA ILE A 34 -11.48 -36.62 -14.61
C ILE A 34 -11.87 -37.91 -15.35
N PRO A 35 -13.11 -38.39 -15.26
CA PRO A 35 -13.49 -39.67 -15.88
C PRO A 35 -13.55 -39.49 -17.39
N VAL A 36 -12.38 -39.38 -18.01
CA VAL A 36 -12.26 -39.19 -19.46
C VAL A 36 -12.78 -40.38 -20.20
N ASP A 37 -12.59 -41.58 -19.63
CA ASP A 37 -13.07 -42.82 -20.23
C ASP A 37 -14.60 -42.97 -20.11
N ASP A 38 -15.18 -42.54 -19.00
CA ASP A 38 -16.64 -42.47 -18.85
C ASP A 38 -17.29 -41.38 -19.70
N PHE A 39 -16.57 -40.28 -19.94
CA PHE A 39 -17.02 -39.20 -20.79
C PHE A 39 -16.95 -39.52 -22.28
N LEU A 40 -15.96 -40.33 -22.69
CA LEU A 40 -15.80 -40.73 -24.08
C LEU A 40 -16.69 -41.91 -24.47
N GLY A 41 -17.27 -42.62 -23.51
CA GLY A 41 -18.02 -43.82 -23.75
C GLY A 41 -17.19 -44.97 -24.39
N ASP A 42 -17.81 -46.08 -24.73
CA ASP A 42 -17.12 -47.17 -25.39
C ASP A 42 -16.47 -46.74 -26.71
N LYS A 43 -15.15 -46.99 -26.81
CA LYS A 43 -14.37 -46.70 -28.02
C LYS A 43 -14.96 -47.23 -29.31
N GLU A 44 -15.68 -48.34 -29.25
CA GLU A 44 -16.35 -48.96 -30.39
C GLU A 44 -17.51 -48.11 -30.93
N THR A 45 -18.19 -47.35 -30.05
CA THR A 45 -19.29 -46.45 -30.44
C THR A 45 -18.77 -45.16 -31.08
N LEU A 46 -17.55 -44.76 -30.83
CA LEU A 46 -16.92 -43.53 -31.41
C LEU A 46 -16.34 -43.79 -32.81
N GLU A 47 -15.90 -45.00 -33.09
CA GLU A 47 -15.32 -45.34 -34.39
C GLU A 47 -16.40 -45.58 -35.48
N ASP A 48 -17.66 -45.93 -35.11
CA ASP A 48 -18.72 -46.21 -36.07
C ASP A 48 -19.73 -45.05 -36.24
N SER A 49 -19.55 -43.93 -35.54
CA SER A 49 -20.41 -42.76 -35.68
C SER A 49 -19.86 -41.77 -36.72
N SER A 50 -20.40 -41.81 -37.92
CA SER A 50 -20.19 -40.77 -38.95
C SER A 50 -20.89 -39.46 -38.54
N THR A 51 -20.43 -38.84 -37.46
CA THR A 51 -20.93 -37.54 -37.03
C THR A 51 -20.42 -36.48 -37.99
N THR A 52 -21.34 -35.77 -38.64
CA THR A 52 -20.94 -34.64 -39.48
C THR A 52 -20.30 -33.55 -38.66
N ARG A 53 -19.33 -32.79 -39.21
CA ARG A 53 -18.69 -31.64 -38.56
C ARG A 53 -19.70 -30.68 -37.92
N ARG A 54 -20.89 -30.59 -38.52
CA ARG A 54 -21.99 -29.73 -38.06
C ARG A 54 -22.63 -30.25 -36.78
N ASP A 55 -22.77 -31.56 -36.66
CA ASP A 55 -23.36 -32.17 -35.46
C ASP A 55 -22.35 -32.18 -34.29
N PHE A 56 -21.08 -32.38 -34.56
CA PHE A 56 -20.00 -32.21 -33.58
C PHE A 56 -19.98 -30.78 -33.05
N LEU A 57 -20.06 -29.75 -33.89
CA LEU A 57 -20.09 -28.35 -33.44
C LEU A 57 -21.36 -28.01 -32.64
N LYS A 58 -22.49 -28.64 -32.96
CA LYS A 58 -23.71 -28.51 -32.13
C LYS A 58 -23.53 -29.14 -30.77
N TYR A 59 -22.98 -30.34 -30.68
CA TYR A 59 -22.72 -31.01 -29.39
C TYR A 59 -21.74 -30.25 -28.55
N VAL A 60 -20.63 -29.77 -29.09
CA VAL A 60 -19.65 -28.95 -28.38
C VAL A 60 -20.26 -27.60 -27.96
N GLY A 61 -21.04 -26.97 -28.85
CA GLY A 61 -21.71 -25.71 -28.53
C GLY A 61 -22.75 -25.87 -27.40
N PHE A 62 -23.54 -26.93 -27.41
CA PHE A 62 -24.53 -27.19 -26.39
C PHE A 62 -23.87 -27.62 -25.05
N SER A 63 -22.80 -28.43 -25.07
CA SER A 63 -22.13 -28.86 -23.85
C SER A 63 -21.37 -27.73 -23.17
N THR A 64 -20.72 -26.86 -23.94
CA THR A 64 -20.07 -25.65 -23.38
C THR A 64 -21.10 -24.62 -22.88
N ALA A 65 -22.24 -24.47 -23.55
CA ALA A 65 -23.33 -23.61 -23.07
C ALA A 65 -23.97 -24.19 -21.78
N ALA A 66 -24.19 -25.50 -21.71
CA ALA A 66 -24.72 -26.15 -20.52
C ALA A 66 -23.72 -26.09 -19.34
N ALA A 67 -22.42 -26.29 -19.59
CA ALA A 67 -21.38 -26.17 -18.57
C ALA A 67 -21.24 -24.73 -18.07
N SER A 68 -21.34 -23.73 -18.96
CA SER A 68 -21.31 -22.33 -18.56
C SER A 68 -22.56 -21.90 -17.77
N LEU A 69 -23.73 -22.46 -18.08
CA LEU A 69 -24.96 -22.23 -17.32
C LEU A 69 -24.94 -22.94 -15.96
N ALA A 70 -24.37 -24.15 -15.87
CA ALA A 70 -24.20 -24.88 -14.60
C ALA A 70 -23.11 -24.25 -13.70
N ALA A 71 -22.05 -23.66 -14.29
CA ALA A 71 -21.03 -22.91 -13.56
C ALA A 71 -21.52 -21.55 -13.07
N CYS A 72 -22.68 -21.06 -13.56
CA CYS A 72 -23.32 -19.82 -13.13
C CYS A 72 -24.26 -20.00 -11.91
N GLU A 73 -24.26 -21.12 -11.22
CA GLU A 73 -24.76 -21.14 -9.85
C GLU A 73 -23.80 -20.32 -8.98
N GLY A 74 -23.98 -19.00 -9.02
CA GLY A 74 -23.39 -18.09 -8.05
C GLY A 74 -23.76 -18.59 -6.64
N PRO A 75 -22.92 -18.33 -5.63
CA PRO A 75 -23.23 -18.71 -4.27
C PRO A 75 -24.64 -18.26 -3.95
N VAL A 76 -25.50 -19.18 -3.48
CA VAL A 76 -26.85 -18.86 -3.03
C VAL A 76 -26.73 -17.92 -1.85
N ILE A 77 -26.69 -16.63 -2.14
CA ILE A 77 -26.72 -15.57 -1.13
C ILE A 77 -28.14 -15.58 -0.59
N LYS A 78 -28.34 -16.24 0.55
CA LYS A 78 -29.56 -16.12 1.31
C LYS A 78 -29.62 -14.70 1.85
N SER A 79 -30.30 -13.80 1.15
CA SER A 79 -30.63 -12.49 1.68
C SER A 79 -31.82 -12.65 2.62
N ILE A 80 -31.65 -12.26 3.89
CA ILE A 80 -32.78 -12.14 4.82
C ILE A 80 -33.45 -10.80 4.46
N PRO A 81 -34.70 -10.82 3.95
CA PRO A 81 -35.40 -9.58 3.63
C PRO A 81 -35.65 -8.79 4.93
N TYR A 82 -35.58 -7.46 4.84
CA TYR A 82 -35.96 -6.60 5.96
C TYR A 82 -37.44 -6.82 6.31
N VAL A 83 -37.72 -7.04 7.60
CA VAL A 83 -39.11 -7.06 8.11
C VAL A 83 -39.74 -5.69 7.95
N VAL A 84 -38.96 -4.62 8.20
CA VAL A 84 -39.34 -3.22 7.90
C VAL A 84 -38.18 -2.65 7.08
N GLN A 85 -38.43 -2.34 5.82
CA GLN A 85 -37.42 -1.73 4.96
C GLN A 85 -37.24 -0.27 5.34
N PRO A 86 -36.00 0.17 5.69
CA PRO A 86 -35.72 1.59 5.88
C PRO A 86 -35.95 2.36 4.58
N GLU A 87 -36.55 3.56 4.66
CA GLU A 87 -36.89 4.38 3.49
C GLU A 87 -35.73 4.68 2.55
N GLN A 88 -34.51 4.71 3.12
CA GLN A 88 -33.29 5.08 2.39
C GLN A 88 -32.52 3.87 1.83
N ILE A 89 -32.98 2.63 2.08
CA ILE A 89 -32.28 1.43 1.63
C ILE A 89 -33.11 0.72 0.57
N ILE A 90 -32.58 0.73 -0.65
CA ILE A 90 -33.13 -0.04 -1.75
C ILE A 90 -32.23 -1.27 -1.93
N PRO A 91 -32.76 -2.51 -1.84
CA PRO A 91 -31.98 -3.72 -2.02
C PRO A 91 -31.23 -3.71 -3.37
N GLY A 92 -29.93 -4.02 -3.32
CA GLY A 92 -29.07 -4.02 -4.51
C GLY A 92 -28.53 -2.65 -4.93
N VAL A 93 -29.03 -1.54 -4.38
CA VAL A 93 -28.51 -0.19 -4.63
C VAL A 93 -27.54 0.20 -3.52
N ALA A 94 -26.36 0.66 -3.90
CA ALA A 94 -25.37 1.09 -2.94
C ALA A 94 -25.61 2.54 -2.47
N ASN A 95 -25.50 2.77 -1.16
CA ASN A 95 -25.42 4.10 -0.57
C ASN A 95 -23.97 4.48 -0.29
N HIS A 96 -23.64 5.75 -0.40
CA HIS A 96 -22.31 6.29 -0.14
C HIS A 96 -22.34 7.30 1.00
N TYR A 97 -21.43 7.14 1.96
CA TYR A 97 -21.31 8.01 3.12
C TYR A 97 -19.95 8.68 3.12
N ALA A 98 -19.94 10.02 3.14
CA ALA A 98 -18.70 10.78 3.24
C ALA A 98 -18.18 10.77 4.67
N THR A 99 -16.90 10.44 4.83
CA THR A 99 -16.22 10.46 6.13
C THR A 99 -14.72 10.70 5.94
N ALA A 100 -13.98 10.71 7.04
CA ALA A 100 -12.52 10.78 7.04
C ALA A 100 -11.95 9.61 7.84
N ILE A 101 -10.83 9.09 7.40
CA ILE A 101 -10.03 8.10 8.11
C ILE A 101 -8.72 8.76 8.50
N ALA A 102 -8.36 8.65 9.79
CA ALA A 102 -7.07 9.09 10.31
C ALA A 102 -6.50 7.97 11.19
N ASN A 103 -5.41 7.36 10.75
CA ASN A 103 -4.71 6.32 11.50
C ASN A 103 -3.21 6.41 11.22
N GLY A 104 -2.42 6.73 12.22
CA GLY A 104 -1.00 7.00 12.03
C GLY A 104 -0.78 8.15 11.03
N TYR A 105 0.05 7.93 10.03
CA TYR A 105 0.26 8.87 8.93
C TYR A 105 -0.92 8.97 7.96
N ASP A 106 -1.80 7.96 7.96
CA ASP A 106 -2.87 7.88 6.99
C ASP A 106 -3.96 8.89 7.35
N PHE A 107 -4.19 9.84 6.48
CA PHE A 107 -5.33 10.74 6.52
C PHE A 107 -5.99 10.74 5.14
N ALA A 108 -7.26 10.39 5.08
CA ALA A 108 -7.99 10.36 3.83
C ALA A 108 -9.44 10.82 4.02
N SER A 109 -9.90 11.66 3.11
CA SER A 109 -11.33 11.94 2.93
C SER A 109 -11.90 10.91 1.98
N VAL A 110 -12.86 10.14 2.46
CA VAL A 110 -13.35 8.93 1.79
C VAL A 110 -14.86 8.92 1.64
N LEU A 111 -15.32 8.13 0.68
CA LEU A 111 -16.70 7.70 0.53
C LEU A 111 -16.77 6.22 0.91
N ILE A 112 -17.56 5.90 1.90
CA ILE A 112 -17.82 4.51 2.29
C ILE A 112 -19.04 4.03 1.52
N LYS A 113 -18.81 3.08 0.63
CA LYS A 113 -19.86 2.38 -0.09
C LYS A 113 -20.48 1.34 0.80
N THR A 114 -21.80 1.39 0.95
CA THR A 114 -22.56 0.43 1.76
C THR A 114 -23.60 -0.26 0.91
N ARG A 115 -23.88 -1.51 1.25
CA ARG A 115 -25.06 -2.22 0.76
C ARG A 115 -25.87 -2.68 1.96
N GLU A 116 -27.14 -2.32 1.97
CA GLU A 116 -28.08 -2.74 3.03
C GLU A 116 -27.52 -2.44 4.43
N GLY A 117 -26.94 -1.24 4.59
CA GLY A 117 -26.34 -0.79 5.85
C GLY A 117 -24.95 -1.38 6.15
N ARG A 118 -24.40 -2.25 5.30
CA ARG A 118 -23.07 -2.86 5.50
C ARG A 118 -22.00 -2.14 4.67
N PRO A 119 -20.96 -1.59 5.29
CA PRO A 119 -19.81 -1.04 4.58
C PRO A 119 -19.09 -2.15 3.80
N ILE A 120 -18.86 -1.94 2.51
CA ILE A 120 -18.23 -2.95 1.63
C ILE A 120 -16.98 -2.45 0.91
N LYS A 121 -16.83 -1.12 0.77
CA LYS A 121 -15.68 -0.56 0.06
C LYS A 121 -15.40 0.86 0.52
N VAL A 122 -14.13 1.20 0.54
CA VAL A 122 -13.64 2.58 0.72
C VAL A 122 -13.25 3.14 -0.64
N GLU A 123 -13.78 4.31 -0.98
CA GLU A 123 -13.49 5.03 -2.22
C GLU A 123 -12.99 6.44 -1.90
N SER A 124 -12.16 7.03 -2.77
CA SER A 124 -11.69 8.39 -2.56
C SER A 124 -12.83 9.40 -2.77
N ASN A 125 -12.87 10.43 -1.91
CA ASN A 125 -13.81 11.53 -2.07
C ASN A 125 -13.15 12.64 -2.91
N SER A 126 -13.46 12.66 -4.21
CA SER A 126 -12.93 13.65 -5.15
C SER A 126 -13.45 15.08 -4.91
N LEU A 127 -14.55 15.23 -4.13
CA LEU A 127 -15.13 16.53 -3.80
C LEU A 127 -14.56 17.11 -2.50
N ALA A 128 -13.76 16.35 -1.77
CA ALA A 128 -13.13 16.83 -0.55
C ALA A 128 -12.07 17.90 -0.85
N LYS A 129 -12.04 18.96 -0.03
CA LYS A 129 -11.01 20.01 -0.15
C LYS A 129 -9.59 19.48 0.13
N ALA A 130 -9.48 18.57 1.09
CA ALA A 130 -8.27 17.83 1.37
C ALA A 130 -8.35 16.47 0.65
N SER A 131 -7.97 16.45 -0.62
CA SER A 131 -7.90 15.24 -1.42
C SER A 131 -6.53 14.59 -1.21
N CYS A 132 -6.43 13.73 -0.20
CA CYS A 132 -5.35 12.77 -0.11
C CYS A 132 -5.75 11.51 -0.87
N GLY A 133 -4.84 10.91 -1.60
CA GLY A 133 -5.07 9.59 -2.20
C GLY A 133 -5.38 8.55 -1.13
N ILE A 134 -6.18 7.55 -1.47
CA ILE A 134 -6.41 6.41 -0.58
C ILE A 134 -5.36 5.35 -0.86
N ASN A 135 -4.59 4.98 0.15
CA ASN A 135 -3.64 3.90 0.07
C ASN A 135 -4.28 2.53 0.38
N ALA A 136 -3.51 1.46 0.26
CA ALA A 136 -3.99 0.10 0.51
C ALA A 136 -4.52 -0.10 1.94
N ARG A 137 -3.89 0.52 2.96
CA ARG A 137 -4.33 0.43 4.36
C ARG A 137 -5.69 1.10 4.56
N VAL A 138 -5.87 2.29 3.99
CA VAL A 138 -7.15 3.00 4.02
C VAL A 138 -8.24 2.18 3.34
N GLN A 139 -7.95 1.56 2.19
CA GLN A 139 -8.91 0.70 1.50
C GLN A 139 -9.24 -0.57 2.29
N ALA A 140 -8.26 -1.17 2.95
CA ALA A 140 -8.42 -2.36 3.76
C ALA A 140 -9.14 -2.12 5.09
N SER A 141 -9.21 -0.87 5.57
CA SER A 141 -9.79 -0.54 6.89
C SER A 141 -11.25 -0.99 7.07
N VAL A 142 -11.99 -1.19 5.99
CA VAL A 142 -13.35 -1.76 6.06
C VAL A 142 -13.35 -3.19 6.59
N LEU A 143 -12.27 -3.94 6.40
CA LEU A 143 -12.15 -5.34 6.84
C LEU A 143 -12.09 -5.44 8.36
N ASP A 144 -11.57 -4.44 9.06
CA ASP A 144 -11.51 -4.39 10.53
C ASP A 144 -12.90 -4.48 11.16
N LEU A 145 -13.93 -4.03 10.47
CA LEU A 145 -15.31 -4.13 10.94
C LEU A 145 -15.82 -5.57 10.97
N TYR A 146 -15.25 -6.44 10.16
CA TYR A 146 -15.65 -7.84 9.97
C TYR A 146 -14.67 -8.83 10.62
N ASP A 147 -13.61 -8.34 11.25
CA ASP A 147 -12.67 -9.17 11.98
C ASP A 147 -13.32 -9.70 13.27
N ASN A 148 -13.47 -11.03 13.35
CA ASN A 148 -14.04 -11.71 14.51
C ASN A 148 -13.09 -11.65 15.74
N GLN A 149 -11.81 -11.37 15.54
CA GLN A 149 -10.81 -11.29 16.60
C GLN A 149 -10.62 -9.86 17.14
N ARG A 150 -11.31 -8.88 16.59
CA ARG A 150 -11.23 -7.50 17.08
C ARG A 150 -11.70 -7.39 18.53
N VAL A 151 -11.04 -6.56 19.29
CA VAL A 151 -11.44 -6.25 20.67
C VAL A 151 -12.73 -5.44 20.65
N VAL A 152 -13.82 -5.99 21.18
CA VAL A 152 -15.17 -5.40 21.12
C VAL A 152 -15.51 -4.63 22.40
N VAL A 153 -14.90 -5.05 23.53
CA VAL A 153 -15.12 -4.46 24.85
C VAL A 153 -13.79 -4.27 25.58
N PRO A 154 -13.70 -3.33 26.53
CA PRO A 154 -12.51 -3.21 27.37
C PRO A 154 -12.21 -4.52 28.10
N GLN A 155 -10.92 -4.78 28.31
CA GLN A 155 -10.48 -6.00 28.99
C GLN A 155 -9.47 -5.65 30.10
N LYS A 156 -9.57 -6.38 31.21
CA LYS A 156 -8.59 -6.35 32.31
C LYS A 156 -8.19 -7.79 32.63
N TYR A 157 -6.89 -8.10 32.52
CA TYR A 157 -6.35 -9.45 32.70
C TYR A 157 -7.08 -10.52 31.86
N GLY A 158 -7.46 -10.17 30.64
CA GLY A 158 -8.18 -11.06 29.73
C GLY A 158 -9.69 -11.21 30.00
N GLN A 159 -10.21 -10.54 31.02
CA GLN A 159 -11.65 -10.53 31.36
C GLN A 159 -12.30 -9.23 30.84
N ALA A 160 -13.50 -9.34 30.26
CA ALA A 160 -14.28 -8.20 29.83
C ALA A 160 -14.72 -7.35 31.04
N ILE A 161 -14.56 -6.03 30.92
CA ILE A 161 -15.04 -5.06 31.92
C ILE A 161 -15.90 -4.01 31.22
N SER A 162 -16.69 -3.28 31.99
CA SER A 162 -17.48 -2.16 31.45
C SER A 162 -16.63 -0.92 31.19
N TRP A 163 -17.07 -0.06 30.28
CA TRP A 163 -16.43 1.24 30.05
C TRP A 163 -16.43 2.13 31.30
N SER A 164 -17.47 2.05 32.11
CA SER A 164 -17.56 2.80 33.38
C SER A 164 -16.49 2.36 34.38
N GLU A 165 -16.27 1.07 34.53
CA GLU A 165 -15.22 0.52 35.40
C GLU A 165 -13.83 0.92 34.92
N LEU A 166 -13.55 0.78 33.61
CA LEU A 166 -12.29 1.21 33.02
C LEU A 166 -12.02 2.69 33.29
N THR A 167 -13.01 3.55 32.98
CA THR A 167 -12.88 4.99 33.13
C THR A 167 -12.67 5.39 34.59
N ALA A 168 -13.40 4.79 35.52
CA ALA A 168 -13.25 5.04 36.94
C ALA A 168 -11.86 4.67 37.45
N GLU A 169 -11.37 3.47 37.10
CA GLU A 169 -10.06 2.99 37.52
C GLU A 169 -8.91 3.85 36.94
N VAL A 170 -8.96 4.15 35.64
CA VAL A 170 -7.95 4.99 34.99
C VAL A 170 -7.94 6.40 35.58
N SER A 171 -9.13 7.00 35.78
CA SER A 171 -9.24 8.34 36.38
C SER A 171 -8.68 8.35 37.80
N GLN A 172 -9.00 7.35 38.62
CA GLN A 172 -8.47 7.23 39.98
C GLN A 172 -6.94 7.15 40.01
N LYS A 173 -6.35 6.33 39.12
CA LYS A 173 -4.88 6.20 39.02
C LYS A 173 -4.22 7.51 38.57
N LEU A 174 -4.81 8.20 37.57
CA LEU A 174 -4.27 9.47 37.08
C LEU A 174 -4.37 10.58 38.12
N GLU A 175 -5.48 10.68 38.89
CA GLU A 175 -5.60 11.65 39.96
C GLU A 175 -4.63 11.36 41.14
N ALA A 176 -4.36 10.09 41.43
CA ALA A 176 -3.37 9.71 42.42
C ALA A 176 -1.93 10.07 42.04
N LEU A 177 -1.63 10.22 40.76
CA LEU A 177 -0.31 10.61 40.25
C LEU A 177 -0.17 12.13 40.08
N LYS A 178 -1.30 12.88 40.13
CA LYS A 178 -1.31 14.32 39.90
C LYS A 178 -0.50 15.04 41.00
N GLY A 179 0.46 15.86 40.57
CA GLY A 179 1.31 16.63 41.46
C GLY A 179 2.35 15.81 42.23
N THR A 180 2.55 14.55 41.90
CA THR A 180 3.66 13.74 42.43
C THR A 180 4.92 13.86 41.55
N ASP A 181 6.04 13.40 42.01
CA ASP A 181 7.33 13.33 41.26
C ASP A 181 7.33 12.24 40.18
N LYS A 182 6.28 11.40 40.12
CA LYS A 182 6.13 10.36 39.12
C LYS A 182 5.63 10.95 37.80
N SER A 183 6.34 10.69 36.72
CA SER A 183 5.90 11.11 35.38
C SER A 183 4.82 10.18 34.84
N ILE A 184 3.84 10.77 34.16
CA ILE A 184 2.88 10.06 33.33
C ILE A 184 3.40 10.12 31.91
N VAL A 185 3.68 8.97 31.29
CA VAL A 185 4.13 8.91 29.89
C VAL A 185 2.96 8.50 29.00
N LEU A 186 2.61 9.38 28.05
CA LEU A 186 1.70 9.07 26.97
C LEU A 186 2.53 8.67 25.75
N LEU A 187 2.56 7.39 25.45
CA LEU A 187 3.28 6.83 24.30
C LEU A 187 2.31 6.62 23.14
N THR A 188 2.59 7.22 21.99
CA THR A 188 1.78 7.08 20.78
C THR A 188 2.67 6.84 19.57
N GLN A 189 2.09 6.34 18.50
CA GLN A 189 2.66 6.49 17.16
C GLN A 189 2.47 7.92 16.66
N THR A 190 3.13 8.30 15.55
CA THR A 190 2.79 9.51 14.79
C THR A 190 1.36 9.42 14.28
N PHE A 191 0.64 10.52 14.27
CA PHE A 191 -0.72 10.59 13.74
C PHE A 191 -1.00 11.96 13.11
N ALA A 192 -1.88 11.98 12.12
CA ALA A 192 -2.24 13.17 11.33
C ALA A 192 -3.55 13.83 11.81
N SER A 193 -3.96 13.60 13.06
CA SER A 193 -5.25 14.08 13.59
C SER A 193 -5.09 15.35 14.44
N PRO A 194 -5.51 16.54 13.97
CA PRO A 194 -5.45 17.76 14.77
C PRO A 194 -6.30 17.71 16.04
N SER A 195 -7.43 17.00 16.00
CA SER A 195 -8.30 16.82 17.18
C SER A 195 -7.61 15.98 18.25
N THR A 196 -6.85 14.95 17.89
CA THR A 196 -6.06 14.16 18.83
C THR A 196 -4.95 14.98 19.47
N TYR A 197 -4.26 15.84 18.71
CA TYR A 197 -3.27 16.78 19.26
C TYR A 197 -3.89 17.73 20.27
N LYS A 198 -5.09 18.25 19.97
CA LYS A 198 -5.83 19.11 20.90
C LYS A 198 -6.15 18.38 22.21
N LEU A 199 -6.67 17.15 22.13
CA LEU A 199 -6.96 16.33 23.32
C LEU A 199 -5.70 16.05 24.15
N ILE A 200 -4.57 15.75 23.53
CA ILE A 200 -3.29 15.54 24.21
C ILE A 200 -2.86 16.85 24.91
N SER A 201 -3.04 18.00 24.26
CA SER A 201 -2.72 19.29 24.85
C SER A 201 -3.58 19.57 26.09
N GLU A 202 -4.89 19.32 26.02
CA GLU A 202 -5.81 19.45 27.15
C GLU A 202 -5.46 18.47 28.29
N PHE A 203 -5.10 17.24 27.95
CA PHE A 203 -4.64 16.24 28.91
C PHE A 203 -3.37 16.68 29.65
N LYS A 204 -2.39 17.26 28.95
CA LYS A 204 -1.15 17.82 29.53
C LYS A 204 -1.42 19.04 30.40
N GLN A 205 -2.45 19.83 30.10
CA GLN A 205 -2.86 20.95 30.94
C GLN A 205 -3.50 20.47 32.25
N LYS A 206 -4.27 19.39 32.17
CA LYS A 206 -4.91 18.79 33.36
C LYS A 206 -3.89 18.09 34.28
N TYR A 207 -2.92 17.40 33.68
CA TYR A 207 -1.89 16.65 34.39
C TYR A 207 -0.51 17.18 33.99
N THR A 208 0.07 18.06 34.83
CA THR A 208 1.31 18.79 34.52
C THR A 208 2.57 17.92 34.44
N ASN A 209 2.52 16.70 35.01
CA ASN A 209 3.59 15.72 35.00
C ASN A 209 3.50 14.72 33.82
N VAL A 210 2.78 15.09 32.74
CA VAL A 210 2.65 14.26 31.52
C VAL A 210 3.73 14.60 30.51
N SER A 211 4.43 13.57 30.05
CA SER A 211 5.31 13.59 28.88
C SER A 211 4.65 12.85 27.72
N HIS A 212 4.50 13.51 26.57
CA HIS A 212 4.05 12.85 25.34
C HIS A 212 5.26 12.43 24.51
N ILE A 213 5.40 11.14 24.27
CA ILE A 213 6.48 10.55 23.49
C ILE A 213 5.86 9.90 22.25
N VAL A 214 6.41 10.24 21.09
CA VAL A 214 6.02 9.63 19.82
C VAL A 214 7.10 8.61 19.44
N TYR A 215 6.68 7.39 19.14
CA TYR A 215 7.56 6.32 18.71
C TYR A 215 6.93 5.56 17.53
N ASP A 216 7.66 5.51 16.42
CA ASP A 216 7.31 4.75 15.23
C ASP A 216 8.41 3.71 14.97
N ALA A 217 8.02 2.46 14.77
CA ALA A 217 8.95 1.38 14.42
C ALA A 217 9.56 1.59 13.03
N ILE A 218 8.78 2.16 12.11
CA ILE A 218 9.23 2.65 10.81
C ILE A 218 8.91 4.14 10.79
N SER A 219 9.94 4.97 10.73
CA SER A 219 9.82 6.42 10.93
C SER A 219 10.20 7.19 9.69
N GLU A 220 9.47 8.26 9.39
CA GLU A 220 9.83 9.28 8.41
C GLU A 220 10.33 10.57 9.08
N SER A 221 10.82 10.45 10.33
CA SER A 221 11.27 11.60 11.12
C SER A 221 12.38 12.38 10.43
N GLU A 222 13.32 11.72 9.77
CA GLU A 222 14.43 12.36 9.08
C GLU A 222 13.96 13.25 7.93
N ALA A 223 12.92 12.82 7.22
CA ALA A 223 12.31 13.65 6.17
C ALA A 223 11.56 14.85 6.77
N ALA A 224 10.81 14.60 7.86
CA ALA A 224 10.09 15.67 8.56
C ALA A 224 11.03 16.67 9.23
N ASP A 225 12.17 16.23 9.77
CA ASP A 225 13.19 17.09 10.38
C ASP A 225 13.92 17.92 9.32
N ALA A 226 14.29 17.31 8.18
CA ALA A 226 14.87 18.03 7.06
C ALA A 226 13.92 19.13 6.56
N PHE A 227 12.63 18.81 6.45
CA PHE A 227 11.61 19.77 6.05
C PHE A 227 11.47 20.90 7.06
N GLN A 228 11.44 20.60 8.36
CA GLN A 228 11.39 21.59 9.44
C GLN A 228 12.61 22.51 9.44
N ASN A 229 13.80 21.92 9.30
CA ASN A 229 15.05 22.70 9.27
C ASN A 229 15.08 23.70 8.11
N LYS A 230 14.46 23.35 6.99
CA LYS A 230 14.49 24.17 5.79
C LYS A 230 13.32 25.16 5.69
N TYR A 231 12.12 24.75 6.07
CA TYR A 231 10.89 25.53 5.87
C TYR A 231 10.23 26.02 7.18
N GLY A 232 10.79 25.70 8.33
CA GLY A 232 10.30 26.12 9.65
C GLY A 232 9.02 25.42 10.13
N LYS A 233 8.52 24.46 9.38
CA LYS A 233 7.34 23.65 9.73
C LYS A 233 7.70 22.17 9.67
N ARG A 234 7.25 21.40 10.66
CA ARG A 234 7.39 19.93 10.62
C ARG A 234 6.30 19.32 9.74
N GLY A 235 6.71 18.62 8.69
CA GLY A 235 5.80 17.99 7.75
C GLY A 235 6.55 17.17 6.72
N LEU A 236 5.83 16.48 5.86
CA LEU A 236 6.36 15.76 4.72
C LEU A 236 6.00 16.51 3.44
N VAL A 237 6.88 16.47 2.47
CA VAL A 237 6.62 17.09 1.16
C VAL A 237 5.44 16.38 0.50
N ASN A 238 4.56 17.15 -0.10
CA ASN A 238 3.51 16.59 -0.94
C ASN A 238 4.03 16.41 -2.39
N TYR A 239 3.98 15.18 -2.90
CA TYR A 239 4.43 14.84 -4.24
C TYR A 239 3.25 14.57 -5.17
N ASP A 240 3.16 15.30 -6.27
CA ASP A 240 2.17 15.07 -7.34
C ASP A 240 2.86 14.52 -8.60
N PHE A 241 2.99 13.21 -8.68
CA PHE A 241 3.64 12.54 -9.81
C PHE A 241 2.91 12.74 -11.14
N SER A 242 1.66 13.20 -11.16
CA SER A 242 0.94 13.50 -12.40
C SER A 242 1.57 14.66 -13.19
N LYS A 243 2.37 15.48 -12.52
CA LYS A 243 3.09 16.62 -13.10
C LYS A 243 4.54 16.28 -13.49
N ALA A 244 5.01 15.08 -13.18
CA ALA A 244 6.37 14.66 -13.47
C ALA A 244 6.45 13.93 -14.83
N GLN A 245 7.40 14.36 -15.66
CA GLN A 245 7.81 13.65 -16.87
C GLN A 245 9.01 12.75 -16.63
N THR A 246 9.87 13.13 -15.69
CA THR A 246 11.03 12.33 -15.27
C THR A 246 11.03 12.18 -13.75
N ILE A 247 11.01 10.94 -13.29
CA ILE A 247 11.04 10.56 -11.89
C ILE A 247 12.33 9.80 -11.63
N VAL A 248 13.12 10.24 -10.65
CA VAL A 248 14.29 9.50 -10.17
C VAL A 248 14.11 9.23 -8.69
N SER A 249 14.05 7.96 -8.33
CA SER A 249 13.88 7.51 -6.96
C SER A 249 15.11 6.72 -6.49
N ILE A 250 15.56 7.01 -5.27
CA ILE A 250 16.66 6.31 -4.62
C ILE A 250 16.13 5.64 -3.34
N GLY A 251 15.83 4.35 -3.43
CA GLY A 251 15.38 3.53 -2.31
C GLY A 251 13.98 3.84 -1.78
N ALA A 252 13.20 4.69 -2.44
CA ALA A 252 11.81 4.97 -2.03
C ALA A 252 10.82 4.09 -2.80
N ASP A 253 10.04 3.28 -2.07
CA ASP A 253 8.93 2.52 -2.66
C ASP A 253 7.62 3.31 -2.59
N PHE A 254 7.53 4.37 -3.40
CA PHE A 254 6.41 5.30 -3.40
C PHE A 254 5.11 4.71 -3.99
N LEU A 255 5.18 3.58 -4.69
CA LEU A 255 3.99 2.81 -5.09
C LEU A 255 3.54 1.81 -4.01
N GLY A 256 4.41 1.54 -3.02
CA GLY A 256 4.11 0.78 -1.82
C GLY A 256 3.63 1.67 -0.67
N ASP A 257 4.39 1.67 0.41
CA ASP A 257 4.01 2.35 1.66
C ASP A 257 4.91 3.53 2.06
N TRP A 258 5.87 3.93 1.21
CA TRP A 258 6.73 5.08 1.47
C TRP A 258 5.90 6.33 1.77
N GLN A 259 6.19 7.00 2.90
CA GLN A 259 5.48 8.18 3.41
C GLN A 259 3.94 8.02 3.44
N GLY A 260 3.47 6.82 3.79
CA GLY A 260 2.05 6.51 3.86
C GLY A 260 1.43 6.00 2.56
N GLY A 261 2.14 6.07 1.41
CA GLY A 261 1.62 5.64 0.11
C GLY A 261 0.55 6.57 -0.47
N GLY A 262 -0.26 6.05 -1.41
CA GLY A 262 -1.33 6.83 -2.06
C GLY A 262 -0.87 7.63 -3.27
N PHE A 263 0.35 7.44 -3.75
CA PHE A 263 0.92 8.11 -4.91
C PHE A 263 0.63 7.42 -6.24
N ASP A 264 0.07 6.20 -6.20
CA ASP A 264 -0.20 5.33 -7.34
C ASP A 264 -1.14 5.98 -8.36
N ALA A 265 -2.21 6.62 -7.93
CA ALA A 265 -3.17 7.29 -8.80
C ALA A 265 -2.54 8.47 -9.58
N ALA A 266 -1.69 9.25 -8.93
CA ALA A 266 -0.98 10.37 -9.58
C ALA A 266 0.09 9.84 -10.55
N TYR A 267 0.84 8.80 -10.16
CA TYR A 267 1.82 8.13 -10.99
C TYR A 267 1.16 7.52 -12.24
N ALA A 268 0.06 6.79 -12.08
CA ALA A 268 -0.67 6.15 -13.19
C ALA A 268 -1.11 7.15 -14.26
N LYS A 269 -1.52 8.37 -13.89
CA LYS A 269 -1.87 9.42 -14.86
C LYS A 269 -0.71 9.78 -15.79
N GLY A 270 0.52 9.78 -15.28
CA GLY A 270 1.73 10.01 -16.07
C GLY A 270 2.13 8.82 -16.94
N ARG A 271 1.66 7.61 -16.59
CA ARG A 271 1.99 6.36 -17.31
C ARG A 271 1.04 6.04 -18.47
N VAL A 272 -0.03 6.82 -18.63
CA VAL A 272 -0.90 6.72 -19.80
C VAL A 272 -0.29 7.54 -20.95
N PRO A 273 0.09 6.93 -22.08
CA PRO A 273 0.69 7.64 -23.20
C PRO A 273 -0.25 8.71 -23.76
N LYS A 274 0.23 9.95 -23.84
CA LYS A 274 -0.48 11.06 -24.49
C LYS A 274 0.41 11.63 -25.59
N ASN A 275 -0.07 11.62 -26.83
CA ASN A 275 0.67 12.10 -28.01
C ASN A 275 2.07 11.45 -28.12
N GLY A 276 2.16 10.14 -27.85
CA GLY A 276 3.43 9.41 -27.89
C GLY A 276 4.40 9.72 -26.74
N LYS A 277 3.98 10.48 -25.72
CA LYS A 277 4.78 10.81 -24.55
C LYS A 277 4.19 10.18 -23.29
N MET A 278 5.08 9.65 -22.46
CA MET A 278 4.79 9.02 -21.15
C MET A 278 5.87 9.46 -20.17
N SER A 279 5.55 9.50 -18.89
CA SER A 279 6.55 9.76 -17.84
C SER A 279 7.62 8.65 -17.83
N ARG A 280 8.85 9.01 -17.50
CA ARG A 280 9.97 8.11 -17.38
C ARG A 280 10.38 7.98 -15.92
N HIS A 281 10.53 6.74 -15.44
CA HIS A 281 10.89 6.44 -14.08
C HIS A 281 12.20 5.64 -14.02
N THR A 282 13.18 6.16 -13.28
CA THR A 282 14.43 5.48 -12.95
C THR A 282 14.47 5.22 -11.45
N GLN A 283 14.58 3.94 -11.07
CA GLN A 283 14.63 3.48 -9.67
C GLN A 283 16.01 2.93 -9.34
N PHE A 284 16.66 3.51 -8.32
CA PHE A 284 17.90 2.98 -7.72
C PHE A 284 17.55 2.30 -6.40
N GLU A 285 17.74 0.98 -6.29
CA GLU A 285 17.32 0.26 -5.08
C GLU A 285 18.11 -1.03 -4.84
N ALA A 286 18.10 -1.50 -3.59
CA ALA A 286 18.74 -2.76 -3.22
C ALA A 286 17.81 -3.96 -3.46
N ASN A 287 16.61 -3.90 -2.92
CA ASN A 287 15.57 -4.90 -3.12
C ASN A 287 14.62 -4.44 -4.23
N MET A 288 14.06 -5.39 -4.98
CA MET A 288 13.03 -5.06 -5.95
C MET A 288 11.73 -4.72 -5.21
N SER A 289 11.39 -3.43 -5.25
CA SER A 289 10.15 -2.88 -4.69
C SER A 289 9.04 -2.86 -5.74
N LEU A 290 7.83 -2.50 -5.32
CA LEU A 290 6.73 -2.28 -6.25
C LEU A 290 7.04 -1.12 -7.22
N SER A 291 7.67 -0.05 -6.72
CA SER A 291 8.15 1.06 -7.54
C SER A 291 9.22 0.61 -8.53
N GLY A 292 10.17 -0.24 -8.09
CA GLY A 292 11.21 -0.77 -8.97
C GLY A 292 10.69 -1.73 -10.03
N ALA A 293 9.67 -2.51 -9.73
CA ALA A 293 9.01 -3.40 -10.68
C ALA A 293 8.26 -2.63 -11.80
N ASN A 294 7.83 -1.40 -11.52
CA ASN A 294 7.13 -0.53 -12.46
C ASN A 294 8.05 0.52 -13.14
N ALA A 295 9.34 0.55 -12.79
CA ALA A 295 10.28 1.51 -13.36
C ALA A 295 10.68 1.16 -14.80
N ASP A 296 10.89 2.19 -15.65
CA ASP A 296 11.45 2.00 -17.00
C ASP A 296 12.93 1.58 -16.94
N THR A 297 13.62 2.03 -15.91
CA THR A 297 15.02 1.65 -15.65
C THR A 297 15.18 1.38 -14.17
N ARG A 298 15.36 0.11 -13.81
CA ARG A 298 15.74 -0.31 -12.47
C ARG A 298 17.24 -0.53 -12.38
N VAL A 299 17.90 0.13 -11.44
CA VAL A 299 19.33 0.02 -11.19
C VAL A 299 19.55 -0.62 -9.83
N ALA A 300 19.94 -1.90 -9.83
CA ALA A 300 20.25 -2.63 -8.61
C ALA A 300 21.58 -2.15 -8.02
N LEU A 301 21.61 -1.87 -6.72
CA LEU A 301 22.79 -1.41 -6.01
C LEU A 301 22.78 -1.88 -4.54
N LYS A 302 23.93 -1.85 -3.89
CA LYS A 302 24.02 -2.17 -2.45
C LYS A 302 23.44 -1.04 -1.61
N PRO A 303 22.83 -1.30 -0.42
CA PRO A 303 22.35 -0.26 0.46
C PRO A 303 23.40 0.83 0.75
N SER A 304 24.66 0.44 0.95
CA SER A 304 25.77 1.38 1.18
C SER A 304 26.08 2.31 -0.01
N GLN A 305 25.67 1.96 -1.20
CA GLN A 305 25.89 2.75 -2.41
C GLN A 305 24.79 3.80 -2.64
N GLN A 306 23.64 3.67 -1.99
CA GLN A 306 22.51 4.60 -2.18
C GLN A 306 22.89 6.06 -1.84
N LYS A 307 23.57 6.27 -0.71
CA LYS A 307 24.05 7.61 -0.32
C LYS A 307 25.05 8.19 -1.33
N VAL A 308 25.94 7.34 -1.86
CA VAL A 308 26.93 7.78 -2.85
C VAL A 308 26.25 8.14 -4.17
N VAL A 309 25.27 7.34 -4.62
CA VAL A 309 24.46 7.63 -5.82
C VAL A 309 23.75 8.98 -5.68
N LEU A 310 23.10 9.22 -4.55
CA LEU A 310 22.43 10.49 -4.28
C LEU A 310 23.39 11.67 -4.29
N ALA A 311 24.53 11.53 -3.62
CA ALA A 311 25.55 12.58 -3.57
C ALA A 311 26.17 12.86 -4.96
N LYS A 312 26.45 11.81 -5.75
CA LYS A 312 26.94 11.96 -7.14
C LYS A 312 25.89 12.62 -8.05
N LEU A 313 24.62 12.24 -7.89
CA LEU A 313 23.51 12.88 -8.62
C LEU A 313 23.45 14.39 -8.30
N TYR A 314 23.53 14.73 -7.01
CA TYR A 314 23.61 16.12 -6.57
C TYR A 314 24.80 16.84 -7.21
N GLY A 315 26.00 16.26 -7.12
CA GLY A 315 27.21 16.83 -7.71
C GLY A 315 27.07 17.14 -9.19
N LYS A 316 26.49 16.22 -9.96
CA LYS A 316 26.23 16.42 -11.41
C LYS A 316 25.23 17.55 -11.68
N LEU A 317 24.16 17.65 -10.89
CA LEU A 317 23.14 18.68 -11.07
C LEU A 317 23.64 20.06 -10.65
N PHE A 318 24.54 20.15 -9.64
CA PHE A 318 25.07 21.41 -9.12
C PHE A 318 26.43 21.79 -9.69
N GLY A 319 27.07 20.93 -10.48
CA GLY A 319 28.40 21.16 -11.03
C GLY A 319 29.52 21.11 -9.98
N THR A 320 29.31 20.35 -8.89
CA THR A 320 30.28 20.19 -7.81
C THR A 320 30.86 18.78 -7.81
N SER A 321 32.19 18.71 -7.51
CA SER A 321 32.82 17.40 -7.34
C SER A 321 32.45 16.80 -5.97
N VAL A 322 31.96 15.56 -5.99
CA VAL A 322 31.60 14.83 -4.77
C VAL A 322 32.42 13.54 -4.70
N GLY A 323 33.01 13.26 -3.55
CA GLY A 323 33.77 12.04 -3.28
C GLY A 323 32.91 10.77 -3.31
N GLY A 324 33.57 9.64 -3.11
CA GLY A 324 32.97 8.31 -3.14
C GLY A 324 33.07 7.65 -4.50
N ASP A 325 33.37 6.34 -4.51
CA ASP A 325 33.55 5.57 -5.73
C ASP A 325 32.31 4.74 -6.02
N LEU A 326 31.93 4.70 -7.28
CA LEU A 326 30.86 3.85 -7.79
C LEU A 326 31.41 2.95 -8.89
N PRO A 327 30.93 1.72 -9.00
CA PRO A 327 31.16 0.91 -10.19
C PRO A 327 30.75 1.65 -11.46
N THR A 328 31.45 1.41 -12.56
CA THR A 328 31.25 2.13 -13.84
C THR A 328 29.79 2.10 -14.31
N ASN A 329 29.12 0.95 -14.17
CA ASN A 329 27.71 0.83 -14.53
C ASN A 329 26.78 1.73 -13.69
N LEU A 330 27.06 1.87 -12.39
CA LEU A 330 26.28 2.78 -11.52
C LEU A 330 26.59 4.23 -11.85
N GLN A 331 27.85 4.59 -12.10
CA GLN A 331 28.23 5.93 -12.52
C GLN A 331 27.53 6.33 -13.83
N THR A 332 27.52 5.44 -14.82
CA THR A 332 26.81 5.67 -16.10
C THR A 332 25.31 5.86 -15.89
N ALA A 333 24.71 5.09 -14.97
CA ALA A 333 23.28 5.25 -14.64
C ALA A 333 22.99 6.60 -13.96
N VAL A 334 23.85 7.06 -13.06
CA VAL A 334 23.75 8.37 -12.42
C VAL A 334 23.89 9.50 -13.45
N ASP A 335 24.86 9.41 -14.35
CA ASP A 335 25.11 10.41 -15.40
C ASP A 335 23.90 10.52 -16.34
N ARG A 336 23.30 9.38 -16.70
CA ARG A 336 22.07 9.35 -17.49
C ARG A 336 20.90 9.96 -16.74
N ALA A 337 20.67 9.59 -15.48
CA ALA A 337 19.60 10.15 -14.66
C ALA A 337 19.73 11.67 -14.50
N ALA A 338 20.96 12.17 -14.24
CA ALA A 338 21.23 13.60 -14.16
C ALA A 338 20.89 14.33 -15.47
N SER A 339 21.31 13.76 -16.61
CA SER A 339 21.02 14.32 -17.93
C SER A 339 19.50 14.37 -18.22
N GLU A 340 18.78 13.32 -17.88
CA GLU A 340 17.32 13.23 -18.05
C GLU A 340 16.59 14.25 -17.14
N LEU A 341 17.03 14.42 -15.89
CA LEU A 341 16.49 15.41 -14.96
C LEU A 341 16.71 16.85 -15.47
N LEU A 342 17.91 17.17 -15.92
CA LEU A 342 18.23 18.50 -16.48
C LEU A 342 17.40 18.80 -17.73
N LYS A 343 17.21 17.79 -18.61
CA LYS A 343 16.38 17.92 -19.81
C LYS A 343 14.91 18.15 -19.49
N ALA A 344 14.38 17.49 -18.46
CA ALA A 344 12.98 17.63 -18.04
C ALA A 344 12.73 18.91 -17.23
N GLY A 345 13.75 19.43 -16.55
CA GLY A 345 13.70 20.68 -15.77
C GLY A 345 12.56 20.65 -14.73
N SER A 346 11.65 21.60 -14.82
CA SER A 346 10.54 21.71 -13.85
C SER A 346 9.51 20.56 -13.91
N ASN A 347 9.60 19.71 -14.90
CA ASN A 347 8.77 18.48 -15.00
C ASN A 347 9.54 17.25 -14.49
N ALA A 348 10.62 17.43 -13.76
CA ALA A 348 11.38 16.36 -13.11
C ALA A 348 11.14 16.37 -11.60
N VAL A 349 11.27 15.21 -10.97
CA VAL A 349 11.24 15.05 -9.52
C VAL A 349 12.23 13.99 -9.07
N VAL A 350 12.89 14.28 -7.94
CA VAL A 350 13.79 13.35 -7.25
C VAL A 350 13.23 13.06 -5.87
N LEU A 351 13.29 11.79 -5.45
CA LEU A 351 12.86 11.35 -4.14
C LEU A 351 13.82 10.29 -3.58
N THR A 352 13.82 10.14 -2.26
CA THR A 352 14.63 9.14 -1.59
C THR A 352 13.92 8.50 -0.40
N GLY A 353 14.15 7.21 -0.22
CA GLY A 353 13.77 6.45 0.97
C GLY A 353 14.91 6.33 2.01
N ILE A 354 16.02 7.05 1.82
CA ILE A 354 17.13 7.01 2.75
C ILE A 354 16.75 7.76 4.02
N GLN A 355 16.73 7.05 5.15
CA GLN A 355 16.47 7.62 6.48
C GLN A 355 17.73 8.31 7.01
N ASP A 356 17.98 9.53 6.54
CA ASP A 356 19.10 10.40 6.90
C ASP A 356 18.74 11.84 6.56
N VAL A 357 18.79 12.75 7.53
CA VAL A 357 18.41 14.15 7.38
C VAL A 357 19.19 14.85 6.26
N ASN A 358 20.49 14.53 6.09
CA ASN A 358 21.31 15.13 5.04
C ASN A 358 20.90 14.62 3.65
N ALA A 359 20.56 13.34 3.54
CA ALA A 359 20.04 12.77 2.29
C ALA A 359 18.72 13.43 1.88
N GLN A 360 17.83 13.63 2.84
CA GLN A 360 16.57 14.34 2.62
C GLN A 360 16.82 15.81 2.22
N ASN A 361 17.73 16.53 2.90
CA ASN A 361 18.11 17.89 2.53
C ASN A 361 18.66 17.99 1.09
N ILE A 362 19.44 17.02 0.66
CA ILE A 362 19.94 16.95 -0.73
C ILE A 362 18.77 16.84 -1.72
N VAL A 363 17.78 16.02 -1.43
CA VAL A 363 16.59 15.87 -2.30
C VAL A 363 15.77 17.15 -2.34
N LEU A 364 15.57 17.81 -1.19
CA LEU A 364 14.91 19.12 -1.13
C LEU A 364 15.65 20.13 -2.01
N ALA A 365 16.98 20.20 -1.92
CA ALA A 365 17.80 21.12 -2.70
C ALA A 365 17.74 20.81 -4.22
N ILE A 366 17.76 19.54 -4.60
CA ILE A 366 17.66 19.13 -6.01
C ILE A 366 16.30 19.56 -6.60
N ASN A 367 15.19 19.27 -5.92
CA ASN A 367 13.86 19.59 -6.43
C ASN A 367 13.62 21.11 -6.52
N GLU A 368 14.16 21.89 -5.60
CA GLU A 368 14.14 23.34 -5.69
C GLU A 368 14.96 23.86 -6.89
N LYS A 369 16.19 23.35 -7.07
CA LYS A 369 17.01 23.72 -8.23
C LYS A 369 16.33 23.41 -9.55
N LEU A 370 15.62 22.28 -9.63
CA LEU A 370 14.83 21.91 -10.81
C LEU A 370 13.55 22.74 -10.93
N ASN A 371 13.16 23.48 -9.89
CA ASN A 371 11.86 24.15 -9.78
C ASN A 371 10.70 23.17 -10.08
N SER A 372 10.77 22.00 -9.42
CA SER A 372 9.89 20.87 -9.71
C SER A 372 8.42 21.19 -9.43
N LYS A 373 7.56 21.00 -10.43
CA LYS A 373 6.11 21.17 -10.30
C LYS A 373 5.43 20.01 -9.55
N ALA A 374 6.12 18.88 -9.47
CA ALA A 374 5.65 17.69 -8.74
C ALA A 374 6.00 17.73 -7.24
N PHE A 375 6.62 18.79 -6.77
CA PHE A 375 7.16 18.97 -5.44
C PHE A 375 6.50 20.18 -4.78
N ASP A 376 5.54 19.94 -3.90
CA ASP A 376 4.79 20.99 -3.21
C ASP A 376 5.19 21.09 -1.74
N THR A 377 5.79 22.21 -1.37
CA THR A 377 6.19 22.53 0.01
C THR A 377 5.22 23.46 0.73
N ALA A 378 4.26 24.02 0.02
CA ALA A 378 3.28 24.93 0.58
C ALA A 378 2.16 24.18 1.33
N HIS A 379 1.88 22.96 0.89
CA HIS A 379 0.83 22.10 1.45
C HIS A 379 1.42 20.74 1.88
N PRO A 380 2.31 20.75 2.85
CA PRO A 380 2.96 19.53 3.34
C PRO A 380 1.99 18.61 4.08
#